data_2ccbcce57f6f62fa8335a8e37f9d0aac
#
_entry.id   2ccbcce57f6f62fa8335a8e37f9d0aac
#
_cell.length_a   1.000
_cell.length_b   1.000
_cell.length_c   1.000
_cell.angle_alpha   90.00
_cell.angle_beta   90.00
_cell.angle_gamma   90.00
#
_symmetry.space_group_name_H-M   'P 1'
#
loop_
_entity.id
_entity.type
_entity.pdbx_description
1 polymer ?
#
loop_
_entity_poly.entity_id
_entity_poly.type
_entity_poly.pdbx_seq_one_letter_code
_entity_poly.pdbx_strand_id
1 'polypeptide(L)'
;SAASDVYKRQEYVDSYFEENIYPVLTPMAMDSARPFPLIRNKTLNIGALVQKKEDSLLSRAEDKKEKKGKEKEKEKELEFATVQVPSVLPRFILLPQDEKTGQRYVILLEEIIERNIGKLFLSYDVVCAHPYRVMRNADLSIDEDEASDLLKEIQKQLKKRQWGEVIRLEVEDKMDKRLLKMLEKEFDIDEDDLFRIPG
;
A
#
# COMPACT_ATOMS: atom_id res chain seq x y z
N SER A 1 7.34 32.35 -14.69
CA SER A 1 8.53 32.07 -13.84
C SER A 1 8.59 30.58 -13.56
N ALA A 2 9.77 30.03 -13.23
CA ALA A 2 9.92 28.60 -12.91
C ALA A 2 8.93 28.12 -11.83
N ALA A 3 8.65 28.96 -10.84
CA ALA A 3 7.65 28.66 -9.81
C ALA A 3 6.23 28.52 -10.38
N SER A 4 5.87 29.33 -11.38
CA SER A 4 4.56 29.25 -12.06
C SER A 4 4.41 27.93 -12.83
N ASP A 5 5.49 27.44 -13.44
CA ASP A 5 5.45 26.23 -14.24
C ASP A 5 5.40 24.96 -13.38
N VAL A 6 6.08 24.99 -12.22
CA VAL A 6 5.95 23.94 -11.19
C VAL A 6 4.51 23.88 -10.64
N TYR A 7 3.90 25.04 -10.35
CA TYR A 7 2.52 25.11 -9.85
C TYR A 7 1.52 24.55 -10.87
N LYS A 8 1.66 24.94 -12.14
CA LYS A 8 0.80 24.40 -13.23
C LYS A 8 0.90 22.88 -13.36
N ARG A 9 2.11 22.31 -13.22
CA ARG A 9 2.31 20.85 -13.25
C ARG A 9 1.67 20.17 -12.05
N GLN A 10 1.80 20.75 -10.86
CA GLN A 10 1.15 20.23 -9.66
C GLN A 10 -0.38 20.23 -9.79
N GLU A 11 -0.96 21.35 -10.22
CA GLU A 11 -2.40 21.48 -10.45
C GLU A 11 -2.90 20.45 -11.49
N TYR A 12 -2.13 20.24 -12.56
CA TYR A 12 -2.46 19.21 -13.55
C TYR A 12 -2.47 17.81 -12.95
N VAL A 13 -1.47 17.45 -12.16
CA VAL A 13 -1.37 16.13 -11.49
C VAL A 13 -2.54 15.94 -10.53
N ASP A 14 -2.89 16.96 -9.75
CA ASP A 14 -4.01 16.90 -8.80
C ASP A 14 -5.34 16.70 -9.51
N SER A 15 -5.60 17.47 -10.59
CA SER A 15 -6.81 17.29 -11.42
C SER A 15 -6.84 15.92 -12.09
N TYR A 16 -5.72 15.47 -12.63
CA TYR A 16 -5.63 14.15 -13.25
C TYR A 16 -5.91 13.03 -12.27
N PHE A 17 -5.41 13.14 -11.03
CA PHE A 17 -5.71 12.19 -9.96
C PHE A 17 -7.21 12.13 -9.67
N GLU A 18 -7.85 13.28 -9.44
CA GLU A 18 -9.27 13.33 -9.06
C GLU A 18 -10.20 12.84 -10.19
N GLU A 19 -9.89 13.19 -11.45
CA GLU A 19 -10.77 12.92 -12.59
C GLU A 19 -10.56 11.53 -13.19
N ASN A 20 -9.33 11.03 -13.23
CA ASN A 20 -8.99 9.81 -13.99
C ASN A 20 -8.53 8.66 -13.11
N ILE A 21 -7.79 8.92 -12.02
CA ILE A 21 -7.18 7.87 -11.20
C ILE A 21 -8.11 7.47 -10.06
N TYR A 22 -8.54 8.42 -9.23
CA TYR A 22 -9.36 8.18 -8.05
C TYR A 22 -10.61 7.32 -8.33
N PRO A 23 -11.40 7.56 -9.40
CA PRO A 23 -12.62 6.79 -9.67
C PRO A 23 -12.41 5.31 -9.98
N VAL A 24 -11.20 4.91 -10.39
CA VAL A 24 -10.89 3.51 -10.76
C VAL A 24 -10.06 2.78 -9.70
N LEU A 25 -9.70 3.44 -8.60
CA LEU A 25 -8.97 2.82 -7.49
C LEU A 25 -9.89 2.01 -6.58
N THR A 26 -9.37 0.90 -6.07
CA THR A 26 -10.03 0.06 -5.07
C THR A 26 -9.11 -0.09 -3.85
N PRO A 27 -9.10 0.90 -2.94
CA PRO A 27 -8.26 0.84 -1.75
C PRO A 27 -8.81 -0.19 -0.74
N MET A 28 -7.91 -0.90 -0.08
CA MET A 28 -8.22 -1.91 0.94
C MET A 28 -7.37 -1.65 2.18
N ALA A 29 -8.01 -1.60 3.35
CA ALA A 29 -7.34 -1.57 4.64
C ALA A 29 -7.60 -2.87 5.38
N MET A 30 -6.55 -3.41 6.00
CA MET A 30 -6.63 -4.58 6.87
C MET A 30 -6.89 -4.12 8.29
N ASP A 31 -7.87 -4.72 8.92
CA ASP A 31 -8.14 -4.59 10.35
C ASP A 31 -8.34 -5.96 10.99
N SER A 32 -8.60 -6.01 12.29
CA SER A 32 -8.83 -7.26 13.01
C SER A 32 -9.97 -8.13 12.46
N ALA A 33 -10.91 -7.53 11.73
CA ALA A 33 -12.06 -8.19 11.13
C ALA A 33 -11.86 -8.54 9.64
N ARG A 34 -10.84 -7.96 9.00
CA ARG A 34 -10.55 -8.14 7.56
C ARG A 34 -9.18 -8.77 7.38
N PRO A 35 -9.12 -9.96 6.78
CA PRO A 35 -7.86 -10.63 6.49
C PRO A 35 -7.03 -9.83 5.46
N PHE A 36 -5.75 -10.16 5.38
CA PHE A 36 -4.86 -9.59 4.39
C PHE A 36 -5.43 -9.77 2.96
N PRO A 37 -5.48 -8.68 2.17
CA PRO A 37 -6.08 -8.73 0.85
C PRO A 37 -5.29 -9.63 -0.09
N LEU A 38 -6.00 -10.23 -1.02
CA LEU A 38 -5.40 -11.09 -2.02
C LEU A 38 -4.72 -10.25 -3.12
N ILE A 39 -3.42 -10.29 -3.15
CA ILE A 39 -2.61 -9.58 -4.15
C ILE A 39 -2.40 -10.47 -5.37
N ARG A 40 -2.83 -9.98 -6.54
CA ARG A 40 -2.75 -10.72 -7.80
C ARG A 40 -1.31 -10.80 -8.31
N ASN A 41 -1.03 -11.91 -9.03
CA ASN A 41 0.26 -12.12 -9.67
C ASN A 41 0.64 -10.98 -10.61
N LYS A 42 1.88 -10.49 -10.50
CA LYS A 42 2.49 -9.44 -11.35
C LYS A 42 1.82 -8.07 -11.32
N THR A 43 0.84 -7.83 -10.45
CA THR A 43 0.25 -6.49 -10.32
C THR A 43 1.14 -5.59 -9.49
N LEU A 44 1.26 -4.32 -9.92
CA LEU A 44 1.90 -3.27 -9.13
C LEU A 44 0.89 -2.73 -8.13
N ASN A 45 1.32 -2.58 -6.87
CA ASN A 45 0.48 -2.11 -5.76
C ASN A 45 1.24 -1.06 -4.96
N ILE A 46 0.50 -0.17 -4.30
CA ILE A 46 1.04 0.68 -3.24
C ILE A 46 0.61 0.09 -1.91
N GLY A 47 1.58 -0.27 -1.08
CA GLY A 47 1.36 -0.68 0.31
C GLY A 47 1.63 0.48 1.24
N ALA A 48 0.85 0.59 2.30
CA ALA A 48 0.98 1.64 3.29
C ALA A 48 0.84 1.07 4.71
N LEU A 49 1.53 1.70 5.66
CA LEU A 49 1.22 1.58 7.07
C LEU A 49 0.38 2.78 7.49
N VAL A 50 -0.72 2.49 8.14
CA VAL A 50 -1.70 3.48 8.54
C VAL A 50 -2.06 3.33 10.02
N GLN A 51 -2.48 4.42 10.64
CA GLN A 51 -2.99 4.46 12.01
C GLN A 51 -4.38 5.06 12.01
N LYS A 52 -5.31 4.49 12.77
CA LYS A 52 -6.64 5.09 12.95
C LYS A 52 -6.53 6.49 13.53
N LYS A 53 -7.23 7.45 12.93
CA LYS A 53 -7.42 8.76 13.52
C LYS A 53 -8.25 8.61 14.78
N GLU A 54 -7.81 9.23 15.89
CA GLU A 54 -8.65 9.34 17.08
C GLU A 54 -9.85 10.24 16.77
N ASP A 55 -11.05 9.72 17.06
CA ASP A 55 -12.25 10.56 17.05
C ASP A 55 -12.08 11.65 18.10
N SER A 56 -11.77 12.86 17.67
CA SER A 56 -11.54 14.03 18.54
C SER A 56 -12.75 14.39 19.42
N LEU A 57 -13.88 13.75 19.18
CA LEU A 57 -15.11 13.91 19.96
C LEU A 57 -15.22 12.92 21.13
N LEU A 58 -14.64 11.73 21.01
CA LEU A 58 -14.62 10.73 22.10
C LEU A 58 -13.50 11.01 23.10
N SER A 59 -12.33 11.44 22.64
CA SER A 59 -11.22 11.84 23.52
C SER A 59 -11.57 13.03 24.43
N ARG A 60 -12.42 13.97 23.98
CA ARG A 60 -12.93 15.07 24.81
C ARG A 60 -13.89 14.64 25.92
N ALA A 61 -14.55 13.48 25.80
CA ALA A 61 -15.47 12.96 26.81
C ALA A 61 -14.77 12.13 27.88
N GLU A 62 -13.66 11.46 27.54
CA GLU A 62 -12.86 10.63 28.46
C GLU A 62 -11.89 11.45 29.31
N ASP A 63 -11.30 12.54 28.77
CA ASP A 63 -10.40 13.45 29.51
C ASP A 63 -11.04 14.16 30.72
N LYS A 64 -12.36 14.11 30.85
CA LYS A 64 -13.07 14.64 32.03
C LYS A 64 -13.22 13.68 33.22
N LYS A 65 -12.91 12.39 33.04
CA LYS A 65 -13.11 11.36 34.08
C LYS A 65 -11.83 10.74 34.67
N GLU A 66 -10.66 10.89 34.06
CA GLU A 66 -9.43 10.24 34.55
C GLU A 66 -8.23 11.19 34.66
N LYS A 67 -8.34 12.17 35.54
CA LYS A 67 -7.15 12.78 36.15
C LYS A 67 -6.76 11.97 37.37
N LYS A 68 -6.14 10.83 37.20
CA LYS A 68 -5.16 10.19 38.15
C LYS A 68 -4.80 8.80 37.65
N GLY A 69 -3.59 8.66 37.12
CA GLY A 69 -2.93 7.36 37.05
C GLY A 69 -2.42 6.94 35.68
N LYS A 70 -1.13 7.19 35.43
CA LYS A 70 -0.27 6.55 34.42
C LYS A 70 -0.68 6.68 32.98
N GLU A 71 -0.12 7.70 32.32
CA GLU A 71 0.12 7.74 30.87
C GLU A 71 0.94 6.51 30.45
N LYS A 72 0.25 5.42 30.12
CA LYS A 72 0.75 4.50 29.11
C LYS A 72 0.25 5.10 27.79
N GLU A 73 1.13 5.77 27.04
CA GLU A 73 0.94 5.95 25.60
C GLU A 73 0.60 4.56 25.05
N LYS A 74 -0.68 4.34 24.70
CA LYS A 74 -1.04 3.17 23.89
C LYS A 74 -0.32 3.39 22.56
N GLU A 75 0.76 2.65 22.31
CA GLU A 75 1.33 2.57 20.97
C GLU A 75 0.18 2.31 20.01
N LYS A 76 -0.10 3.31 19.16
CA LYS A 76 -1.15 3.18 18.14
C LYS A 76 -0.79 2.02 17.25
N GLU A 77 -1.65 1.05 17.16
CA GLU A 77 -1.43 -0.15 16.34
C GLU A 77 -1.33 0.25 14.86
N LEU A 78 -0.26 -0.17 14.20
CA LEU A 78 -0.08 0.03 12.76
C LEU A 78 -0.89 -1.01 12.00
N GLU A 79 -1.73 -0.56 11.09
CA GLU A 79 -2.51 -1.40 10.19
C GLU A 79 -1.93 -1.34 8.77
N PHE A 80 -2.12 -2.41 8.01
CA PHE A 80 -1.73 -2.46 6.61
C PHE A 80 -2.88 -1.97 5.72
N ALA A 81 -2.52 -1.15 4.74
CA ALA A 81 -3.44 -0.73 3.70
C ALA A 81 -2.77 -0.89 2.33
N THR A 82 -3.54 -1.14 1.31
CA THR A 82 -3.01 -1.30 -0.05
C THR A 82 -4.01 -0.85 -1.11
N VAL A 83 -3.48 -0.46 -2.26
CA VAL A 83 -4.25 -0.18 -3.47
C VAL A 83 -3.48 -0.68 -4.68
N GLN A 84 -4.17 -1.36 -5.59
CA GLN A 84 -3.58 -1.78 -6.87
C GLN A 84 -3.45 -0.58 -7.81
N VAL A 85 -2.30 -0.45 -8.45
CA VAL A 85 -2.09 0.50 -9.55
C VAL A 85 -2.91 0.00 -10.77
N PRO A 86 -3.88 0.78 -11.28
CA PRO A 86 -4.79 0.31 -12.30
C PRO A 86 -4.09 0.13 -13.65
N SER A 87 -4.22 -1.06 -14.25
CA SER A 87 -3.63 -1.36 -15.56
C SER A 87 -4.39 -0.74 -16.74
N VAL A 88 -5.60 -0.22 -16.49
CA VAL A 88 -6.42 0.45 -17.53
C VAL A 88 -5.94 1.88 -17.82
N LEU A 89 -5.09 2.45 -16.99
CA LEU A 89 -4.50 3.76 -17.17
C LEU A 89 -3.05 3.63 -17.69
N PRO A 90 -2.55 4.61 -18.46
CA PRO A 90 -1.15 4.63 -18.86
C PRO A 90 -0.26 4.80 -17.64
N ARG A 91 0.86 4.06 -17.61
CA ARG A 91 1.82 4.16 -16.52
C ARG A 91 2.61 5.46 -16.52
N PHE A 92 2.87 5.99 -17.71
CA PHE A 92 3.61 7.24 -17.92
C PHE A 92 2.63 8.36 -18.22
N ILE A 93 2.57 9.35 -17.34
CA ILE A 93 1.69 10.51 -17.49
C ILE A 93 2.55 11.70 -17.95
N LEU A 94 2.24 12.22 -19.14
CA LEU A 94 2.89 13.42 -19.68
C LEU A 94 2.34 14.65 -18.98
N LEU A 95 3.25 15.44 -18.40
CA LEU A 95 2.91 16.72 -17.79
C LEU A 95 2.91 17.86 -18.82
N PRO A 96 2.25 18.99 -18.52
CA PRO A 96 2.31 20.17 -19.36
C PRO A 96 3.77 20.57 -19.64
N GLN A 97 4.03 20.87 -20.90
CA GLN A 97 5.35 21.29 -21.37
C GLN A 97 5.74 22.64 -20.74
N ASP A 98 7.01 22.79 -20.42
CA ASP A 98 7.55 24.07 -20.04
C ASP A 98 7.59 25.00 -21.26
N GLU A 99 6.83 26.11 -21.21
CA GLU A 99 6.67 27.03 -22.32
C GLU A 99 7.98 27.75 -22.71
N LYS A 100 8.93 27.88 -21.77
CA LYS A 100 10.18 28.60 -21.99
C LYS A 100 11.30 27.72 -22.52
N THR A 101 11.42 26.51 -21.96
CA THR A 101 12.51 25.60 -22.30
C THR A 101 12.10 24.55 -23.34
N GLY A 102 10.80 24.39 -23.59
CA GLY A 102 10.27 23.33 -24.42
C GLY A 102 10.42 21.93 -23.82
N GLN A 103 10.84 21.85 -22.55
CA GLN A 103 11.08 20.59 -21.86
C GLN A 103 9.77 19.86 -21.56
N ARG A 104 9.77 18.55 -21.80
CA ARG A 104 8.66 17.65 -21.44
C ARG A 104 8.99 16.88 -20.18
N TYR A 105 8.01 16.73 -19.32
CA TYR A 105 8.14 16.00 -18.06
C TYR A 105 7.18 14.82 -18.07
N VAL A 106 7.59 13.76 -17.38
CA VAL A 106 6.79 12.55 -17.21
C VAL A 106 6.76 12.24 -15.73
N ILE A 107 5.63 11.80 -15.23
CA ILE A 107 5.48 11.23 -13.89
C ILE A 107 4.91 9.82 -14.00
N LEU A 108 5.28 8.93 -13.12
CA LEU A 108 4.75 7.58 -13.07
C LEU A 108 3.39 7.56 -12.36
N LEU A 109 2.48 6.71 -12.85
CA LEU A 109 1.15 6.56 -12.26
C LEU A 109 1.21 6.16 -10.78
N GLU A 110 2.12 5.25 -10.43
CA GLU A 110 2.37 4.83 -9.06
C GLU A 110 2.82 5.99 -8.15
N GLU A 111 3.64 6.91 -8.65
CA GLU A 111 4.07 8.09 -7.88
C GLU A 111 2.90 9.04 -7.58
N ILE A 112 1.99 9.21 -8.54
CA ILE A 112 0.78 10.02 -8.32
C ILE A 112 -0.09 9.39 -7.24
N ILE A 113 -0.29 8.08 -7.29
CA ILE A 113 -1.10 7.34 -6.31
C ILE A 113 -0.44 7.41 -4.93
N GLU A 114 0.86 7.16 -4.82
CA GLU A 114 1.62 7.20 -3.58
C GLU A 114 1.52 8.58 -2.89
N ARG A 115 1.67 9.66 -3.65
CA ARG A 115 1.54 11.03 -3.13
C ARG A 115 0.14 11.36 -2.63
N ASN A 116 -0.88 10.72 -3.18
CA ASN A 116 -2.29 10.95 -2.83
C ASN A 116 -2.87 9.85 -1.94
N ILE A 117 -2.03 8.95 -1.41
CA ILE A 117 -2.50 7.78 -0.65
C ILE A 117 -3.38 8.15 0.55
N GLY A 118 -3.10 9.27 1.21
CA GLY A 118 -3.89 9.78 2.32
C GLY A 118 -5.34 10.14 1.95
N LYS A 119 -5.60 10.47 0.69
CA LYS A 119 -6.96 10.73 0.19
C LYS A 119 -7.80 9.45 0.04
N LEU A 120 -7.15 8.29 -0.01
CA LEU A 120 -7.81 7.00 -0.13
C LEU A 120 -8.21 6.41 1.22
N PHE A 121 -7.55 6.82 2.30
CA PHE A 121 -7.74 6.28 3.65
C PHE A 121 -8.07 7.41 4.64
N LEU A 122 -9.22 8.07 4.44
CA LEU A 122 -9.59 9.30 5.16
C LEU A 122 -9.70 9.14 6.68
N SER A 123 -10.04 7.93 7.15
CA SER A 123 -10.14 7.62 8.59
C SER A 123 -8.80 7.28 9.24
N TYR A 124 -7.71 7.37 8.48
CA TYR A 124 -6.37 6.99 8.91
C TYR A 124 -5.36 8.11 8.67
N ASP A 125 -4.29 8.10 9.48
CA ASP A 125 -3.06 8.82 9.22
C ASP A 125 -2.07 7.86 8.55
N VAL A 126 -1.50 8.26 7.42
CA VAL A 126 -0.53 7.45 6.67
C VAL A 126 0.86 7.66 7.26
N VAL A 127 1.49 6.58 7.70
CA VAL A 127 2.84 6.58 8.28
C VAL A 127 3.91 6.45 7.19
N CYS A 128 3.71 5.54 6.26
CA CYS A 128 4.55 5.37 5.08
C CYS A 128 3.75 4.73 3.94
N ALA A 129 4.22 4.90 2.71
CA ALA A 129 3.67 4.25 1.54
C ALA A 129 4.78 3.95 0.54
N HIS A 130 4.76 2.75 -0.06
CA HIS A 130 5.76 2.30 -1.03
C HIS A 130 5.15 1.36 -2.06
N PRO A 131 5.62 1.39 -3.31
CA PRO A 131 5.23 0.42 -4.32
C PRO A 131 5.83 -0.97 -4.03
N TYR A 132 5.06 -2.00 -4.38
CA TYR A 132 5.51 -3.39 -4.34
C TYR A 132 4.82 -4.23 -5.41
N ARG A 133 5.46 -5.34 -5.77
CA ARG A 133 4.93 -6.31 -6.73
C ARG A 133 5.28 -7.72 -6.28
N VAL A 134 4.34 -8.66 -6.43
CA VAL A 134 4.56 -10.08 -6.17
C VAL A 134 4.53 -10.89 -7.45
N MET A 135 5.37 -11.91 -7.51
CA MET A 135 5.28 -12.97 -8.51
C MET A 135 4.87 -14.27 -7.81
N ARG A 136 3.90 -14.95 -8.40
CA ARG A 136 3.36 -16.21 -7.86
C ARG A 136 3.70 -17.37 -8.76
N ASN A 137 3.95 -18.53 -8.15
CA ASN A 137 4.11 -19.75 -8.87
C ASN A 137 2.75 -20.17 -9.47
N ALA A 138 2.76 -20.51 -10.75
CA ALA A 138 1.58 -21.04 -11.43
C ALA A 138 1.43 -22.57 -11.25
N ASP A 139 2.49 -23.26 -10.86
CA ASP A 139 2.47 -24.70 -10.65
C ASP A 139 1.98 -25.03 -9.24
N LEU A 140 0.85 -25.73 -9.20
CA LEU A 140 0.23 -26.21 -7.97
C LEU A 140 0.81 -27.59 -7.62
N SER A 141 1.96 -27.64 -6.96
CA SER A 141 2.43 -28.86 -6.29
C SER A 141 1.80 -28.96 -4.90
N ILE A 142 1.20 -30.11 -4.61
CA ILE A 142 0.60 -30.42 -3.32
C ILE A 142 1.66 -31.21 -2.53
N ASP A 143 2.26 -30.59 -1.51
CA ASP A 143 2.93 -31.33 -0.45
C ASP A 143 1.90 -31.70 0.60
N GLU A 144 1.69 -33.00 0.79
CA GLU A 144 0.68 -33.56 1.71
C GLU A 144 1.17 -33.71 3.17
N ASP A 145 2.42 -33.33 3.47
CA ASP A 145 3.03 -33.55 4.78
C ASP A 145 3.07 -32.29 5.65
N GLU A 146 2.47 -32.43 6.82
CA GLU A 146 2.46 -31.57 8.02
C GLU A 146 1.20 -30.74 8.28
N ALA A 147 0.18 -31.35 8.89
CA ALA A 147 -0.99 -30.66 9.42
C ALA A 147 -1.15 -30.86 10.94
N SER A 148 -0.71 -29.88 11.73
CA SER A 148 -0.97 -29.84 13.18
C SER A 148 -2.11 -28.91 13.60
N ASP A 149 -2.56 -27.98 12.71
CA ASP A 149 -3.75 -27.16 12.91
C ASP A 149 -4.62 -27.16 11.64
N LEU A 150 -5.41 -28.22 11.52
CA LEU A 150 -6.10 -28.66 10.30
C LEU A 150 -6.93 -27.54 9.62
N LEU A 151 -7.61 -26.70 10.39
CA LEU A 151 -8.49 -25.66 9.80
C LEU A 151 -7.71 -24.47 9.23
N LYS A 152 -6.68 -24.00 9.92
CA LYS A 152 -5.86 -22.90 9.43
C LYS A 152 -5.00 -23.36 8.26
N GLU A 153 -4.50 -24.58 8.32
CA GLU A 153 -3.72 -25.15 7.23
C GLU A 153 -4.58 -25.39 5.98
N ILE A 154 -5.81 -25.90 6.13
CA ILE A 154 -6.75 -26.02 5.00
C ILE A 154 -7.06 -24.65 4.39
N GLN A 155 -7.25 -23.59 5.18
CA GLN A 155 -7.48 -22.25 4.67
C GLN A 155 -6.23 -21.69 3.94
N LYS A 156 -5.04 -21.94 4.47
CA LYS A 156 -3.77 -21.56 3.85
C LYS A 156 -3.57 -22.32 2.54
N GLN A 157 -3.81 -23.62 2.52
CA GLN A 157 -3.71 -24.47 1.35
C GLN A 157 -4.74 -24.11 0.26
N LEU A 158 -5.98 -23.77 0.63
CA LEU A 158 -6.99 -23.31 -0.31
C LEU A 158 -6.59 -21.99 -0.97
N LYS A 159 -5.99 -21.04 -0.21
CA LYS A 159 -5.45 -19.81 -0.77
C LYS A 159 -4.25 -20.09 -1.70
N LYS A 160 -3.31 -20.94 -1.29
CA LYS A 160 -2.18 -21.37 -2.13
C LYS A 160 -2.66 -22.04 -3.42
N ARG A 161 -3.64 -22.93 -3.35
CA ARG A 161 -4.24 -23.60 -4.53
C ARG A 161 -4.89 -22.64 -5.51
N GLN A 162 -5.57 -21.62 -5.02
CA GLN A 162 -6.32 -20.72 -5.89
C GLN A 162 -5.44 -19.67 -6.57
N TRP A 163 -4.32 -19.25 -5.94
CA TRP A 163 -3.53 -18.09 -6.37
C TRP A 163 -2.05 -18.37 -6.59
N GLY A 164 -1.58 -19.55 -6.21
CA GLY A 164 -0.17 -19.89 -6.20
C GLY A 164 0.61 -19.27 -5.04
N GLU A 165 1.74 -19.86 -4.73
CA GLU A 165 2.69 -19.37 -3.73
C GLU A 165 3.41 -18.12 -4.26
N VAL A 166 3.71 -17.16 -3.37
CA VAL A 166 4.58 -16.04 -3.74
C VAL A 166 6.01 -16.57 -3.79
N ILE A 167 6.65 -16.41 -4.93
CA ILE A 167 8.03 -16.84 -5.17
C ILE A 167 8.99 -15.66 -5.34
N ARG A 168 8.47 -14.43 -5.36
CA ARG A 168 9.26 -13.22 -5.48
C ARG A 168 8.47 -12.02 -5.01
N LEU A 169 9.06 -11.21 -4.14
CA LEU A 169 8.59 -9.89 -3.76
C LEU A 169 9.57 -8.83 -4.26
N GLU A 170 9.09 -7.91 -5.06
CA GLU A 170 9.86 -6.76 -5.53
C GLU A 170 9.43 -5.51 -4.77
N VAL A 171 10.39 -4.81 -4.20
CA VAL A 171 10.20 -3.59 -3.40
C VAL A 171 11.27 -2.55 -3.74
N GLU A 172 11.00 -1.29 -3.41
CA GLU A 172 12.06 -0.27 -3.45
C GLU A 172 13.10 -0.51 -2.35
N ASP A 173 14.36 -0.19 -2.63
CA ASP A 173 15.47 -0.27 -1.67
C ASP A 173 15.25 0.59 -0.41
N LYS A 174 14.46 1.66 -0.52
CA LYS A 174 14.10 2.60 0.55
C LYS A 174 12.81 2.24 1.30
N MET A 175 12.19 1.10 1.01
CA MET A 175 10.96 0.70 1.68
C MET A 175 11.13 0.71 3.20
N ASP A 176 10.11 1.22 3.92
CA ASP A 176 10.08 1.18 5.39
C ASP A 176 10.17 -0.27 5.88
N LYS A 177 11.10 -0.51 6.80
CA LYS A 177 11.40 -1.87 7.30
C LYS A 177 10.21 -2.55 7.99
N ARG A 178 9.30 -1.77 8.60
CA ARG A 178 8.10 -2.31 9.26
C ARG A 178 7.11 -2.81 8.22
N LEU A 179 6.92 -2.04 7.15
CA LEU A 179 6.08 -2.44 6.01
C LEU A 179 6.66 -3.68 5.33
N LEU A 180 7.98 -3.71 5.08
CA LEU A 180 8.65 -4.86 4.49
C LEU A 180 8.44 -6.13 5.31
N LYS A 181 8.70 -6.08 6.62
CA LYS A 181 8.49 -7.24 7.51
C LYS A 181 7.05 -7.74 7.52
N MET A 182 6.08 -6.84 7.38
CA MET A 182 4.68 -7.22 7.28
C MET A 182 4.40 -7.98 5.97
N LEU A 183 4.92 -7.49 4.85
CA LEU A 183 4.79 -8.15 3.55
C LEU A 183 5.49 -9.52 3.52
N GLU A 184 6.72 -9.62 4.04
CA GLU A 184 7.47 -10.89 4.16
C GLU A 184 6.67 -11.92 4.96
N LYS A 185 6.12 -11.52 6.10
CA LYS A 185 5.30 -12.40 6.94
C LYS A 185 4.01 -12.85 6.25
N GLU A 186 3.30 -11.93 5.61
CA GLU A 186 2.02 -12.24 4.97
C GLU A 186 2.17 -13.10 3.71
N PHE A 187 3.26 -12.93 2.98
CA PHE A 187 3.56 -13.71 1.78
C PHE A 187 4.36 -14.98 2.07
N ASP A 188 4.79 -15.19 3.31
CA ASP A 188 5.58 -16.36 3.73
C ASP A 188 6.85 -16.53 2.89
N ILE A 189 7.61 -15.43 2.74
CA ILE A 189 8.83 -15.36 1.95
C ILE A 189 10.04 -15.02 2.84
N ASP A 190 11.20 -15.42 2.39
CA ASP A 190 12.49 -15.08 2.98
C ASP A 190 13.30 -14.10 2.13
N GLU A 191 14.54 -13.83 2.54
CA GLU A 191 15.40 -12.85 1.88
C GLU A 191 15.85 -13.27 0.48
N ASP A 192 15.84 -14.57 0.17
CA ASP A 192 16.23 -15.09 -1.14
C ASP A 192 15.16 -14.78 -2.21
N ASP A 193 13.90 -14.63 -1.78
CA ASP A 193 12.77 -14.27 -2.65
C ASP A 193 12.53 -12.75 -2.71
N LEU A 194 13.33 -11.96 -1.98
CA LEU A 194 13.20 -10.51 -1.92
C LEU A 194 14.13 -9.81 -2.94
N PHE A 195 13.54 -9.00 -3.81
CA PHE A 195 14.26 -8.20 -4.81
C PHE A 195 14.09 -6.72 -4.54
N ARG A 196 15.20 -6.03 -4.26
CA ARG A 196 15.25 -4.59 -4.04
C ARG A 196 15.56 -3.88 -5.35
N ILE A 197 14.72 -2.93 -5.71
CA ILE A 197 14.84 -2.14 -6.93
C ILE A 197 15.24 -0.72 -6.52
N PRO A 198 16.26 -0.12 -7.13
CA PRO A 198 16.61 1.29 -6.89
C PRO A 198 15.41 2.18 -7.19
N GLY A 199 15.06 3.05 -6.20
CA GLY A 199 13.97 4.01 -6.30
C GLY A 199 14.45 5.40 -6.77
#